data_20b8cd13c8a85882119dc39a4ce57e63
#
_entry.id   20b8cd13c8a85882119dc39a4ce57e63
#
_cell.length_a   1.000
_cell.length_b   1.000
_cell.length_c   1.000
_cell.angle_alpha   90.00
_cell.angle_beta   90.00
_cell.angle_gamma   90.00
#
_symmetry.space_group_name_H-M   'P 1'
#
loop_
_entity.id
_entity.type
_entity.pdbx_description
1 polymer ?
#
loop_
_entity_poly.entity_id
_entity_poly.type
_entity_poly.pdbx_seq_one_letter_code
_entity_poly.pdbx_strand_id
1 'polypeptide(L)'
;MLREWVNTGTQVFILDLDGTLMPSAEIDNECFWQAVFNCFGNQHQLPDLHNFKHVTDSGILDEWCLRHLGRSPKMDETTQIKHHFVQLLESAFIRQPEHFTPLPGVREWLEAIMEHGHVTAGIATGGWQHSARLKLELSGLDRFELPLASSDDAITRTEIMQIAAHRTLPRQLHDEAVFTYVGDGTWDLQASRDLHWRFIGIATGARAKQLKLAGADLIWKNFSET
;
A
#
# COMPACT_ATOMS: atom_id res chain seq x y z
N MET A 1 -16.88 -16.24 6.14
CA MET A 1 -15.45 -16.22 6.50
C MET A 1 -15.11 -15.28 7.64
N LEU A 2 -15.64 -14.06 7.74
CA LEU A 2 -15.46 -13.21 8.96
C LEU A 2 -15.86 -13.96 10.25
N ARG A 3 -16.81 -14.90 10.19
CA ARG A 3 -17.24 -15.70 11.37
C ARG A 3 -16.18 -16.66 11.90
N GLU A 4 -15.21 -17.08 11.11
CA GLU A 4 -14.13 -17.99 11.54
C GLU A 4 -12.96 -17.25 12.21
N TRP A 5 -12.81 -15.96 11.93
CA TRP A 5 -11.73 -15.12 12.47
C TRP A 5 -12.05 -14.49 13.83
N VAL A 6 -13.33 -14.41 14.19
CA VAL A 6 -13.86 -13.69 15.37
C VAL A 6 -13.67 -14.44 16.69
N ASN A 7 -13.19 -15.69 16.70
CA ASN A 7 -13.24 -16.54 17.89
C ASN A 7 -12.02 -16.45 18.83
N THR A 8 -10.98 -15.67 18.54
CA THR A 8 -9.77 -15.62 19.39
C THR A 8 -9.11 -14.25 19.40
N GLY A 9 -9.57 -13.33 20.25
CA GLY A 9 -8.87 -12.04 20.48
C GLY A 9 -9.16 -10.96 19.43
N THR A 10 -8.53 -9.79 19.62
CA THR A 10 -8.64 -8.64 18.71
C THR A 10 -7.95 -8.95 17.37
N GLN A 11 -8.67 -8.75 16.26
CA GLN A 11 -8.13 -8.89 14.90
C GLN A 11 -7.80 -7.52 14.34
N VAL A 12 -6.58 -7.35 13.83
CA VAL A 12 -6.10 -6.11 13.23
C VAL A 12 -5.70 -6.36 11.80
N PHE A 13 -6.41 -5.74 10.87
CA PHE A 13 -6.06 -5.78 9.46
C PHE A 13 -5.28 -4.53 9.09
N ILE A 14 -4.07 -4.70 8.59
CA ILE A 14 -3.29 -3.61 8.01
C ILE A 14 -3.31 -3.81 6.49
N LEU A 15 -3.81 -2.80 5.78
CA LEU A 15 -4.14 -2.88 4.36
C LEU A 15 -3.13 -2.06 3.55
N ASP A 16 -2.59 -2.65 2.50
CA ASP A 16 -1.96 -1.86 1.46
C ASP A 16 -3.03 -1.13 0.62
N LEU A 17 -2.63 -0.19 -0.22
CA LEU A 17 -3.54 0.66 -0.98
C LEU A 17 -3.56 0.27 -2.47
N ASP A 18 -2.43 0.48 -3.16
CA ASP A 18 -2.31 0.37 -4.60
C ASP A 18 -2.23 -1.10 -5.07
N GLY A 19 -3.19 -1.53 -5.89
CA GLY A 19 -3.32 -2.94 -6.27
C GLY A 19 -4.05 -3.81 -5.24
N THR A 20 -4.34 -3.27 -4.06
CA THR A 20 -4.99 -3.96 -2.94
C THR A 20 -6.41 -3.46 -2.70
N LEU A 21 -6.60 -2.18 -2.35
CA LEU A 21 -7.93 -1.60 -2.19
C LEU A 21 -8.50 -1.09 -3.52
N MET A 22 -7.66 -0.73 -4.47
CA MET A 22 -8.03 -0.26 -5.80
C MET A 22 -6.98 -0.67 -6.84
N PRO A 23 -7.30 -0.76 -8.15
CA PRO A 23 -6.39 -1.22 -9.19
C PRO A 23 -5.46 -0.10 -9.68
N SER A 24 -4.91 0.72 -8.78
CA SER A 24 -4.11 1.92 -9.08
C SER A 24 -2.62 1.64 -9.27
N ALA A 25 -2.12 0.44 -8.99
CA ALA A 25 -0.68 0.17 -8.93
C ALA A 25 0.10 0.51 -10.23
N GLU A 26 -0.48 0.26 -11.41
CA GLU A 26 0.18 0.57 -12.70
C GLU A 26 0.21 2.06 -12.95
N ILE A 27 -0.92 2.74 -12.83
CA ILE A 27 -1.02 4.18 -13.08
C ILE A 27 -0.25 4.99 -12.03
N ASP A 28 -0.21 4.53 -10.79
CA ASP A 28 0.58 5.11 -9.72
C ASP A 28 2.07 5.05 -10.05
N ASN A 29 2.57 3.89 -10.44
CA ASN A 29 3.96 3.68 -10.85
C ASN A 29 4.35 4.54 -12.06
N GLU A 30 3.47 4.65 -13.07
CA GLU A 30 3.69 5.53 -14.24
C GLU A 30 3.79 6.99 -13.83
N CYS A 31 2.86 7.48 -13.02
CA CYS A 31 2.83 8.87 -12.53
C CYS A 31 4.06 9.18 -11.66
N PHE A 32 4.45 8.25 -10.77
CA PHE A 32 5.63 8.38 -9.93
C PHE A 32 6.89 8.58 -10.78
N TRP A 33 7.15 7.66 -11.72
CA TRP A 33 8.34 7.76 -12.57
C TRP A 33 8.31 8.96 -13.50
N GLN A 34 7.15 9.35 -13.99
CA GLN A 34 7.04 10.57 -14.78
C GLN A 34 7.40 11.81 -13.96
N ALA A 35 6.99 11.89 -12.69
CA ALA A 35 7.38 12.97 -11.79
C ALA A 35 8.89 13.01 -11.55
N VAL A 36 9.51 11.84 -11.31
CA VAL A 36 10.96 11.71 -11.13
C VAL A 36 11.72 12.11 -12.39
N PHE A 37 11.32 11.61 -13.55
CA PHE A 37 12.00 11.90 -14.82
C PHE A 37 11.85 13.37 -15.24
N ASN A 38 10.74 14.00 -14.93
CA ASN A 38 10.57 15.43 -15.19
C ASN A 38 11.46 16.29 -14.30
N CYS A 39 11.82 15.83 -13.11
CA CYS A 39 12.75 16.53 -12.22
C CYS A 39 14.23 16.35 -12.64
N PHE A 40 14.61 15.12 -13.03
CA PHE A 40 16.03 14.78 -13.22
C PHE A 40 16.43 14.52 -14.68
N GLY A 41 15.49 14.51 -15.61
CA GLY A 41 15.72 14.24 -17.02
C GLY A 41 15.04 12.97 -17.51
N ASN A 42 14.77 12.93 -18.79
CA ASN A 42 13.97 11.88 -19.43
C ASN A 42 14.68 10.54 -19.46
N GLN A 43 14.05 9.54 -18.87
CA GLN A 43 14.29 8.12 -19.17
C GLN A 43 13.03 7.55 -19.82
N HIS A 44 13.21 6.69 -20.84
CA HIS A 44 12.09 6.18 -21.63
C HIS A 44 11.55 4.84 -21.13
N GLN A 45 12.21 4.20 -20.16
CA GLN A 45 11.82 2.89 -19.66
C GLN A 45 11.61 2.95 -18.15
N LEU A 46 10.45 2.47 -17.71
CA LEU A 46 10.14 2.34 -16.29
C LEU A 46 11.04 1.26 -15.66
N PRO A 47 11.72 1.58 -14.55
CA PRO A 47 12.50 0.60 -13.82
C PRO A 47 11.63 -0.50 -13.23
N ASP A 48 12.15 -1.73 -13.19
CA ASP A 48 11.50 -2.83 -12.49
C ASP A 48 11.64 -2.64 -10.97
N LEU A 49 10.51 -2.58 -10.27
CA LEU A 49 10.45 -2.38 -8.83
C LEU A 49 11.16 -3.49 -8.03
N HIS A 50 11.24 -4.71 -8.57
CA HIS A 50 11.98 -5.81 -7.93
C HIS A 50 13.49 -5.57 -7.82
N ASN A 51 14.02 -4.58 -8.55
CA ASN A 51 15.44 -4.20 -8.48
C ASN A 51 15.76 -3.22 -7.34
N PHE A 52 14.76 -2.78 -6.57
CA PHE A 52 14.94 -1.88 -5.43
C PHE A 52 14.89 -2.64 -4.10
N LYS A 53 15.74 -2.22 -3.18
CA LYS A 53 15.81 -2.83 -1.84
C LYS A 53 14.53 -2.57 -1.04
N HIS A 54 14.01 -1.35 -1.13
CA HIS A 54 12.79 -0.92 -0.45
C HIS A 54 11.78 -0.44 -1.48
N VAL A 55 10.71 -1.21 -1.69
CA VAL A 55 9.63 -0.87 -2.62
C VAL A 55 8.64 0.07 -1.91
N THR A 56 9.10 1.30 -1.71
CA THR A 56 8.36 2.45 -1.17
C THR A 56 8.82 3.69 -1.93
N ASP A 57 7.98 4.68 -2.11
CA ASP A 57 8.31 5.88 -2.90
C ASP A 57 9.60 6.55 -2.44
N SER A 58 9.76 6.74 -1.12
CA SER A 58 10.97 7.33 -0.56
C SER A 58 12.20 6.44 -0.75
N GLY A 59 12.05 5.12 -0.57
CA GLY A 59 13.13 4.15 -0.75
C GLY A 59 13.57 4.03 -2.21
N ILE A 60 12.61 3.96 -3.13
CA ILE A 60 12.85 3.90 -4.57
C ILE A 60 13.54 5.19 -5.05
N LEU A 61 13.03 6.36 -4.65
CA LEU A 61 13.60 7.64 -5.04
C LEU A 61 15.04 7.79 -4.54
N ASP A 62 15.31 7.47 -3.27
CA ASP A 62 16.66 7.56 -2.70
C ASP A 62 17.64 6.64 -3.42
N GLU A 63 17.27 5.37 -3.59
CA GLU A 63 18.13 4.40 -4.25
C GLU A 63 18.36 4.72 -5.73
N TRP A 64 17.33 5.21 -6.44
CA TRP A 64 17.46 5.65 -7.81
C TRP A 64 18.42 6.84 -7.94
N CYS A 65 18.29 7.85 -7.07
CA CYS A 65 19.19 9.00 -7.04
C CYS A 65 20.62 8.58 -6.72
N LEU A 66 20.84 7.69 -5.75
CA LEU A 66 22.17 7.16 -5.45
C LEU A 66 22.82 6.46 -6.65
N ARG A 67 22.05 5.66 -7.39
CA ARG A 67 22.55 4.92 -8.57
C ARG A 67 22.86 5.84 -9.77
N HIS A 68 22.06 6.88 -10.00
CA HIS A 68 22.14 7.70 -11.22
C HIS A 68 22.82 9.06 -11.02
N LEU A 69 22.72 9.62 -9.80
CA LEU A 69 23.27 10.95 -9.47
C LEU A 69 24.43 10.88 -8.48
N GLY A 70 24.71 9.69 -7.91
CA GLY A 70 25.76 9.49 -6.88
C GLY A 70 25.44 10.15 -5.53
N ARG A 71 24.19 10.57 -5.30
CA ARG A 71 23.73 11.24 -4.07
C ARG A 71 22.24 10.98 -3.81
N SER A 72 21.81 11.13 -2.57
CA SER A 72 20.39 11.19 -2.22
C SER A 72 19.70 12.43 -2.83
N PRO A 73 18.36 12.40 -3.03
CA PRO A 73 17.62 13.56 -3.49
C PRO A 73 17.69 14.68 -2.45
N LYS A 74 17.69 15.94 -2.91
CA LYS A 74 17.58 17.10 -2.02
C LYS A 74 16.12 17.28 -1.60
N MET A 75 15.90 18.02 -0.52
CA MET A 75 14.56 18.27 0.01
C MET A 75 13.65 19.01 -0.99
N ASP A 76 14.17 19.98 -1.70
CA ASP A 76 13.46 20.73 -2.74
C ASP A 76 13.09 19.85 -3.94
N GLU A 77 14.01 18.97 -4.38
CA GLU A 77 13.76 17.99 -5.44
C GLU A 77 12.64 17.02 -5.03
N THR A 78 12.72 16.45 -3.81
CA THR A 78 11.69 15.56 -3.28
C THR A 78 10.33 16.26 -3.19
N THR A 79 10.29 17.50 -2.72
CA THR A 79 9.06 18.29 -2.61
C THR A 79 8.45 18.54 -3.99
N GLN A 80 9.28 18.90 -4.97
CA GLN A 80 8.83 19.12 -6.35
C GLN A 80 8.28 17.84 -6.98
N ILE A 81 8.96 16.70 -6.77
CA ILE A 81 8.51 15.40 -7.29
C ILE A 81 7.17 15.03 -6.67
N LYS A 82 7.01 15.11 -5.34
CA LYS A 82 5.75 14.82 -4.65
C LYS A 82 4.60 15.69 -5.16
N HIS A 83 4.82 16.97 -5.33
CA HIS A 83 3.80 17.88 -5.84
C HIS A 83 3.38 17.52 -7.27
N HIS A 84 4.34 17.29 -8.15
CA HIS A 84 4.07 16.91 -9.54
C HIS A 84 3.40 15.54 -9.64
N PHE A 85 3.80 14.59 -8.81
CA PHE A 85 3.18 13.26 -8.75
C PHE A 85 1.69 13.34 -8.41
N VAL A 86 1.31 14.15 -7.42
CA VAL A 86 -0.10 14.40 -7.08
C VAL A 86 -0.87 14.98 -8.26
N GLN A 87 -0.32 15.99 -8.96
CA GLN A 87 -0.95 16.57 -10.16
C GLN A 87 -1.14 15.55 -11.29
N LEU A 88 -0.18 14.64 -11.46
CA LEU A 88 -0.29 13.56 -12.45
C LEU A 88 -1.39 12.56 -12.08
N LEU A 89 -1.53 12.21 -10.79
CA LEU A 89 -2.61 11.34 -10.30
C LEU A 89 -3.99 11.99 -10.48
N GLU A 90 -4.15 13.28 -10.16
CA GLU A 90 -5.39 14.03 -10.42
C GLU A 90 -5.76 14.00 -11.92
N SER A 91 -4.76 14.23 -12.78
CA SER A 91 -4.94 14.18 -14.22
C SER A 91 -5.26 12.75 -14.72
N ALA A 92 -4.67 11.74 -14.11
CA ALA A 92 -4.94 10.34 -14.41
C ALA A 92 -6.36 9.96 -14.00
N PHE A 93 -6.84 10.39 -12.83
CA PHE A 93 -8.22 10.17 -12.39
C PHE A 93 -9.26 10.71 -13.38
N ILE A 94 -9.03 11.90 -13.92
CA ILE A 94 -9.96 12.49 -14.91
C ILE A 94 -10.03 11.63 -16.19
N ARG A 95 -8.90 11.04 -16.61
CA ARG A 95 -8.81 10.25 -17.84
C ARG A 95 -9.22 8.80 -17.69
N GLN A 96 -8.93 8.22 -16.53
CA GLN A 96 -9.03 6.78 -16.26
C GLN A 96 -9.51 6.55 -14.80
N PRO A 97 -10.74 7.00 -14.45
CA PRO A 97 -11.26 6.92 -13.09
C PRO A 97 -11.39 5.48 -12.55
N GLU A 98 -11.46 4.49 -13.45
CA GLU A 98 -11.54 3.09 -13.11
C GLU A 98 -10.35 2.59 -12.30
N HIS A 99 -9.16 3.16 -12.47
CA HIS A 99 -7.98 2.83 -11.67
C HIS A 99 -8.08 3.26 -10.20
N PHE A 100 -8.98 4.18 -9.89
CA PHE A 100 -9.23 4.70 -8.54
C PHE A 100 -10.55 4.18 -7.95
N THR A 101 -11.23 3.29 -8.65
CA THR A 101 -12.44 2.65 -8.14
C THR A 101 -12.06 1.51 -7.20
N PRO A 102 -12.63 1.42 -5.98
CA PRO A 102 -12.35 0.31 -5.08
C PRO A 102 -12.61 -1.05 -5.73
N LEU A 103 -11.75 -2.02 -5.41
CA LEU A 103 -11.99 -3.39 -5.85
C LEU A 103 -13.33 -3.92 -5.32
N PRO A 104 -13.96 -4.90 -6.03
CA PRO A 104 -15.23 -5.47 -5.61
C PRO A 104 -15.19 -5.95 -4.16
N GLY A 105 -16.19 -5.56 -3.36
CA GLY A 105 -16.35 -5.96 -1.97
C GLY A 105 -15.57 -5.15 -0.93
N VAL A 106 -14.70 -4.22 -1.33
CA VAL A 106 -13.90 -3.41 -0.38
C VAL A 106 -14.77 -2.61 0.57
N ARG A 107 -15.79 -1.92 0.04
CA ARG A 107 -16.65 -1.06 0.85
C ARG A 107 -17.46 -1.86 1.86
N GLU A 108 -18.09 -2.91 1.39
CA GLU A 108 -18.91 -3.81 2.20
C GLU A 108 -18.07 -4.51 3.27
N TRP A 109 -16.84 -4.89 2.93
CA TRP A 109 -15.92 -5.52 3.85
C TRP A 109 -15.44 -4.53 4.95
N LEU A 110 -15.13 -3.28 4.59
CA LEU A 110 -14.78 -2.23 5.56
C LEU A 110 -15.96 -1.88 6.47
N GLU A 111 -17.17 -1.76 5.92
CA GLU A 111 -18.40 -1.54 6.71
C GLU A 111 -18.59 -2.69 7.71
N ALA A 112 -18.46 -3.93 7.28
CA ALA A 112 -18.56 -5.10 8.16
C ALA A 112 -17.49 -5.11 9.27
N ILE A 113 -16.26 -4.70 8.99
CA ILE A 113 -15.20 -4.57 10.01
C ILE A 113 -15.58 -3.53 11.07
N MET A 114 -16.06 -2.36 10.66
CA MET A 114 -16.40 -1.28 11.59
C MET A 114 -17.57 -1.64 12.52
N GLU A 115 -18.44 -2.56 12.10
CA GLU A 115 -19.55 -3.06 12.94
C GLU A 115 -19.08 -4.10 13.98
N HIS A 116 -17.89 -4.68 13.84
CA HIS A 116 -17.39 -5.72 14.74
C HIS A 116 -16.44 -5.15 15.79
N GLY A 117 -16.89 -5.13 17.05
CA GLY A 117 -16.14 -4.53 18.18
C GLY A 117 -14.78 -5.17 18.52
N HIS A 118 -14.40 -6.29 17.88
CA HIS A 118 -13.12 -6.98 18.06
C HIS A 118 -12.27 -7.00 16.78
N VAL A 119 -12.67 -6.28 15.75
CA VAL A 119 -11.95 -6.18 14.48
C VAL A 119 -11.70 -4.71 14.18
N THR A 120 -10.49 -4.38 13.76
CA THR A 120 -10.13 -3.03 13.35
C THR A 120 -9.21 -3.05 12.14
N ALA A 121 -9.14 -1.95 11.40
CA ALA A 121 -8.28 -1.83 10.23
C ALA A 121 -7.52 -0.51 10.20
N GLY A 122 -6.34 -0.55 9.57
CA GLY A 122 -5.53 0.63 9.23
C GLY A 122 -4.84 0.43 7.89
N ILE A 123 -4.22 1.46 7.36
CA ILE A 123 -3.55 1.47 6.07
C ILE A 123 -2.04 1.61 6.26
N ALA A 124 -1.26 0.76 5.59
CA ALA A 124 0.18 0.88 5.47
C ALA A 124 0.56 0.83 3.99
N THR A 125 0.88 1.97 3.38
CA THR A 125 1.22 2.06 1.97
C THR A 125 2.69 2.41 1.75
N GLY A 126 3.28 1.87 0.68
CA GLY A 126 4.59 2.30 0.21
C GLY A 126 4.59 3.67 -0.48
N GLY A 127 3.42 4.18 -0.85
CA GLY A 127 3.26 5.52 -1.41
C GLY A 127 3.48 6.64 -0.40
N TRP A 128 3.66 7.90 -0.86
CA TRP A 128 3.70 9.07 0.01
C TRP A 128 2.32 9.41 0.57
N GLN A 129 2.29 10.04 1.74
CA GLN A 129 1.05 10.34 2.46
C GLN A 129 0.05 11.16 1.64
N HIS A 130 0.52 12.18 0.91
CA HIS A 130 -0.36 13.05 0.16
C HIS A 130 -1.01 12.31 -1.02
N SER A 131 -0.24 11.53 -1.78
CA SER A 131 -0.79 10.70 -2.88
C SER A 131 -1.75 9.62 -2.36
N ALA A 132 -1.43 9.00 -1.22
CA ALA A 132 -2.32 8.03 -0.59
C ALA A 132 -3.66 8.64 -0.15
N ARG A 133 -3.63 9.81 0.50
CA ARG A 133 -4.86 10.53 0.91
C ARG A 133 -5.70 10.96 -0.30
N LEU A 134 -5.07 11.49 -1.35
CA LEU A 134 -5.75 11.81 -2.60
C LEU A 134 -6.48 10.57 -3.17
N LYS A 135 -5.80 9.44 -3.26
CA LYS A 135 -6.38 8.19 -3.79
C LYS A 135 -7.56 7.69 -2.93
N LEU A 136 -7.47 7.80 -1.61
CA LEU A 136 -8.58 7.49 -0.70
C LEU A 136 -9.77 8.41 -0.94
N GLU A 137 -9.56 9.71 -1.09
CA GLU A 137 -10.59 10.70 -1.41
C GLU A 137 -11.25 10.41 -2.76
N LEU A 138 -10.46 10.24 -3.82
CA LEU A 138 -10.96 9.96 -5.17
C LEU A 138 -11.76 8.65 -5.25
N SER A 139 -11.43 7.67 -4.42
CA SER A 139 -12.14 6.38 -4.34
C SER A 139 -13.36 6.42 -3.40
N GLY A 140 -13.52 7.48 -2.59
CA GLY A 140 -14.52 7.59 -1.54
C GLY A 140 -14.30 6.61 -0.38
N LEU A 141 -13.04 6.15 -0.17
CA LEU A 141 -12.64 5.33 0.97
C LEU A 141 -12.18 6.17 2.17
N ASP A 142 -11.94 7.47 2.00
CA ASP A 142 -11.62 8.44 3.05
C ASP A 142 -12.71 8.49 4.14
N ARG A 143 -13.97 8.24 3.79
CA ARG A 143 -15.10 8.17 4.72
C ARG A 143 -14.95 7.16 5.87
N PHE A 144 -14.07 6.17 5.71
CA PHE A 144 -13.79 5.17 6.75
C PHE A 144 -12.78 5.67 7.80
N GLU A 145 -12.14 6.81 7.56
CA GLU A 145 -11.19 7.47 8.48
C GLU A 145 -10.12 6.52 9.04
N LEU A 146 -9.68 5.55 8.22
CA LEU A 146 -8.70 4.55 8.65
C LEU A 146 -7.36 5.21 9.01
N PRO A 147 -6.74 4.82 10.14
CA PRO A 147 -5.38 5.23 10.45
C PRO A 147 -4.43 4.86 9.31
N LEU A 148 -3.59 5.79 8.88
CA LEU A 148 -2.69 5.66 7.74
C LEU A 148 -1.24 5.83 8.17
N ALA A 149 -0.36 4.93 7.72
CA ALA A 149 1.09 5.13 7.66
C ALA A 149 1.59 4.97 6.22
N SER A 150 2.66 5.67 5.88
CA SER A 150 3.13 5.86 4.51
C SER A 150 4.66 5.92 4.44
N SER A 151 5.23 6.02 3.25
CA SER A 151 6.67 6.21 3.08
C SER A 151 7.19 7.58 3.53
N ASP A 152 6.32 8.50 3.96
CA ASP A 152 6.72 9.71 4.69
C ASP A 152 7.05 9.42 6.16
N ASP A 153 6.54 8.33 6.71
CA ASP A 153 6.76 7.93 8.11
C ASP A 153 8.04 7.08 8.26
N ALA A 154 8.33 6.21 7.28
CA ALA A 154 9.52 5.34 7.26
C ALA A 154 9.85 4.88 5.84
N ILE A 155 11.09 4.38 5.64
CA ILE A 155 11.55 3.89 4.34
C ILE A 155 11.20 2.41 4.14
N THR A 156 11.27 1.60 5.19
CA THR A 156 11.03 0.16 5.08
C THR A 156 9.56 -0.19 5.22
N ARG A 157 9.08 -1.17 4.44
CA ARG A 157 7.70 -1.64 4.52
C ARG A 157 7.34 -2.13 5.93
N THR A 158 8.24 -2.82 6.59
CA THR A 158 8.04 -3.33 7.96
C THR A 158 7.82 -2.21 8.97
N GLU A 159 8.61 -1.14 8.92
CA GLU A 159 8.44 0.01 9.82
C GLU A 159 7.10 0.73 9.55
N ILE A 160 6.74 0.94 8.26
CA ILE A 160 5.45 1.53 7.89
C ILE A 160 4.30 0.69 8.44
N MET A 161 4.35 -0.63 8.28
CA MET A 161 3.35 -1.56 8.82
C MET A 161 3.24 -1.47 10.34
N GLN A 162 4.36 -1.42 11.05
CA GLN A 162 4.37 -1.27 12.51
C GLN A 162 3.79 0.07 12.96
N ILE A 163 4.10 1.17 12.26
CA ILE A 163 3.53 2.49 12.54
C ILE A 163 2.01 2.49 12.32
N ALA A 164 1.55 1.87 11.21
CA ALA A 164 0.12 1.71 10.95
C ALA A 164 -0.57 0.92 12.07
N ALA A 165 0.02 -0.19 12.51
CA ALA A 165 -0.48 -1.01 13.61
C ALA A 165 -0.60 -0.21 14.91
N HIS A 166 0.40 0.59 15.25
CA HIS A 166 0.38 1.45 16.44
C HIS A 166 -0.68 2.56 16.37
N ARG A 167 -0.98 3.07 15.16
CA ARG A 167 -2.03 4.05 14.94
C ARG A 167 -3.42 3.41 14.99
N THR A 168 -3.52 2.13 14.63
CA THR A 168 -4.77 1.38 14.54
C THR A 168 -5.21 0.80 15.89
N LEU A 169 -4.26 0.29 16.67
CA LEU A 169 -4.52 -0.33 17.97
C LEU A 169 -3.51 0.18 18.99
N PRO A 170 -3.92 0.59 20.21
CA PRO A 170 -3.01 0.96 21.28
C PRO A 170 -1.99 -0.16 21.57
N ARG A 171 -0.71 0.22 21.71
CA ARG A 171 0.42 -0.72 21.82
C ARG A 171 0.25 -1.75 22.95
N GLN A 172 -0.42 -1.37 24.03
CA GLN A 172 -0.66 -2.24 25.18
C GLN A 172 -1.54 -3.47 24.85
N LEU A 173 -2.27 -3.42 23.73
CA LEU A 173 -3.16 -4.49 23.27
C LEU A 173 -2.53 -5.34 22.16
N HIS A 174 -1.30 -5.06 21.74
CA HIS A 174 -0.65 -5.77 20.61
C HIS A 174 -0.35 -7.22 20.93
N ASP A 175 0.03 -7.54 22.16
CA ASP A 175 0.38 -8.91 22.58
C ASP A 175 -0.81 -9.88 22.53
N GLU A 176 -2.03 -9.35 22.61
CA GLU A 176 -3.29 -10.10 22.55
C GLU A 176 -3.96 -10.04 21.16
N ALA A 177 -3.37 -9.29 20.23
CA ALA A 177 -3.93 -9.06 18.90
C ALA A 177 -3.31 -9.97 17.84
N VAL A 178 -4.14 -10.34 16.87
CA VAL A 178 -3.68 -11.04 15.66
C VAL A 178 -3.61 -10.05 14.51
N PHE A 179 -2.40 -9.80 14.04
CA PHE A 179 -2.17 -8.91 12.90
C PHE A 179 -2.20 -9.69 11.59
N THR A 180 -2.93 -9.15 10.63
CA THR A 180 -2.99 -9.65 9.26
C THR A 180 -2.70 -8.50 8.30
N TYR A 181 -1.70 -8.66 7.45
CA TYR A 181 -1.45 -7.74 6.35
C TYR A 181 -2.16 -8.20 5.09
N VAL A 182 -2.82 -7.27 4.41
CA VAL A 182 -3.47 -7.51 3.12
C VAL A 182 -2.74 -6.69 2.07
N GLY A 183 -2.18 -7.35 1.06
CA GLY A 183 -1.35 -6.69 0.04
C GLY A 183 -1.30 -7.47 -1.26
N ASP A 184 -0.75 -6.85 -2.33
CA ASP A 184 -0.70 -7.45 -3.67
C ASP A 184 0.73 -7.82 -4.13
N GLY A 185 1.75 -7.35 -3.41
CA GLY A 185 3.16 -7.51 -3.77
C GLY A 185 3.87 -8.65 -3.02
N THR A 186 4.94 -9.17 -3.64
CA THR A 186 5.85 -10.13 -2.96
C THR A 186 6.63 -9.46 -1.82
N TRP A 187 6.88 -8.16 -1.90
CA TRP A 187 7.46 -7.36 -0.81
C TRP A 187 6.54 -7.25 0.40
N ASP A 188 5.23 -7.26 0.20
CA ASP A 188 4.23 -7.27 1.27
C ASP A 188 4.25 -8.60 2.02
N LEU A 189 4.27 -9.70 1.27
CA LEU A 189 4.44 -11.04 1.83
C LEU A 189 5.73 -11.15 2.64
N GLN A 190 6.85 -10.65 2.10
CA GLN A 190 8.12 -10.70 2.81
C GLN A 190 8.09 -9.87 4.09
N ALA A 191 7.57 -8.63 4.04
CA ALA A 191 7.44 -7.77 5.21
C ALA A 191 6.52 -8.39 6.29
N SER A 192 5.43 -9.04 5.88
CA SER A 192 4.56 -9.77 6.81
C SER A 192 5.28 -10.91 7.52
N ARG A 193 6.11 -11.66 6.80
CA ARG A 193 6.93 -12.74 7.38
C ARG A 193 7.96 -12.20 8.37
N ASP A 194 8.63 -11.11 8.02
CA ASP A 194 9.64 -10.49 8.88
C ASP A 194 9.02 -10.01 10.21
N LEU A 195 7.72 -9.62 10.18
CA LEU A 195 6.95 -9.22 11.36
C LEU A 195 6.20 -10.40 12.04
N HIS A 196 6.28 -11.61 11.50
CA HIS A 196 5.49 -12.76 11.94
C HIS A 196 3.97 -12.52 11.91
N TRP A 197 3.49 -11.70 10.97
CA TRP A 197 2.07 -11.43 10.75
C TRP A 197 1.49 -12.40 9.75
N ARG A 198 0.18 -12.58 9.81
CA ARG A 198 -0.56 -13.29 8.74
C ARG A 198 -0.56 -12.43 7.47
N PHE A 199 -0.63 -13.10 6.32
CA PHE A 199 -0.71 -12.44 5.03
C PHE A 199 -1.90 -12.92 4.22
N ILE A 200 -2.59 -11.99 3.57
CA ILE A 200 -3.61 -12.25 2.56
C ILE A 200 -3.18 -11.51 1.29
N GLY A 201 -2.96 -12.26 0.21
CA GLY A 201 -2.66 -11.67 -1.08
C GLY A 201 -3.93 -11.25 -1.81
N ILE A 202 -3.94 -10.06 -2.42
CA ILE A 202 -4.99 -9.64 -3.36
C ILE A 202 -4.41 -9.75 -4.77
N ALA A 203 -4.78 -10.78 -5.51
CA ALA A 203 -4.20 -10.97 -6.84
C ALA A 203 -5.01 -11.90 -7.73
N THR A 204 -4.85 -11.71 -9.05
CA THR A 204 -5.35 -12.61 -10.10
C THR A 204 -4.24 -12.95 -11.11
N GLY A 205 -4.46 -13.96 -11.95
CA GLY A 205 -3.60 -14.26 -13.09
C GLY A 205 -2.14 -14.50 -12.74
N ALA A 206 -1.23 -13.76 -13.38
CA ALA A 206 0.21 -13.94 -13.21
C ALA A 206 0.69 -13.51 -11.81
N ARG A 207 0.14 -12.42 -11.26
CA ARG A 207 0.48 -11.93 -9.91
C ARG A 207 0.10 -12.93 -8.82
N ALA A 208 -1.07 -13.57 -8.92
CA ALA A 208 -1.46 -14.66 -8.01
C ALA A 208 -0.50 -15.84 -8.06
N LYS A 209 -0.01 -16.21 -9.26
CA LYS A 209 1.01 -17.25 -9.41
C LYS A 209 2.33 -16.85 -8.75
N GLN A 210 2.77 -15.61 -8.90
CA GLN A 210 4.00 -15.09 -8.27
C GLN A 210 3.90 -15.14 -6.74
N LEU A 211 2.79 -14.65 -6.16
CA LEU A 211 2.56 -14.71 -4.72
C LEU A 211 2.53 -16.16 -4.21
N LYS A 212 1.89 -17.07 -4.93
CA LYS A 212 1.86 -18.49 -4.57
C LYS A 212 3.24 -19.14 -4.62
N LEU A 213 4.03 -18.84 -5.65
CA LEU A 213 5.42 -19.32 -5.77
C LEU A 213 6.31 -18.73 -4.66
N ALA A 214 6.07 -17.49 -4.25
CA ALA A 214 6.72 -16.87 -3.10
C ALA A 214 6.23 -17.45 -1.76
N GLY A 215 5.19 -18.32 -1.77
CA GLY A 215 4.69 -19.05 -0.61
C GLY A 215 3.58 -18.32 0.15
N ALA A 216 2.76 -17.51 -0.52
CA ALA A 216 1.53 -17.00 0.07
C ALA A 216 0.50 -18.14 0.23
N ASP A 217 0.00 -18.33 1.46
CA ASP A 217 -0.95 -19.39 1.77
C ASP A 217 -2.38 -19.03 1.35
N LEU A 218 -2.76 -17.75 1.48
CA LEU A 218 -4.09 -17.26 1.19
C LEU A 218 -4.04 -16.14 0.16
N ILE A 219 -4.79 -16.29 -0.92
CA ILE A 219 -4.91 -15.30 -2.00
C ILE A 219 -6.39 -15.15 -2.34
N TRP A 220 -6.88 -13.92 -2.27
CA TRP A 220 -8.22 -13.53 -2.72
C TRP A 220 -8.12 -12.83 -4.08
N LYS A 221 -9.14 -12.97 -4.92
CA LYS A 221 -9.23 -12.17 -6.15
C LYS A 221 -9.61 -10.73 -5.84
N ASN A 222 -10.49 -10.55 -4.86
CA ASN A 222 -11.00 -9.28 -4.35
C ASN A 222 -11.71 -9.55 -3.01
N PHE A 223 -12.34 -8.53 -2.46
CA PHE A 223 -12.98 -8.60 -1.14
C PHE A 223 -14.40 -9.22 -1.15
N SER A 224 -14.96 -9.55 -2.32
CA SER A 224 -16.27 -10.23 -2.40
C SER A 224 -16.19 -11.74 -2.11
N GLU A 225 -15.00 -12.31 -2.07
CA GLU A 225 -14.77 -13.75 -1.80
C GLU A 225 -14.51 -14.04 -0.31
N THR A 226 -14.65 -13.05 0.57
CA THR A 226 -14.33 -13.14 2.01
C THR A 226 -15.43 -13.69 2.88
#